data_5ecedcfede3a187303b18c71a954cfb6
#
_entry.id   5ecedcfede3a187303b18c71a954cfb6
#
_cell.length_a   1.000
_cell.length_b   1.000
_cell.length_c   1.000
_cell.angle_alpha   90.00
_cell.angle_beta   90.00
_cell.angle_gamma   90.00
#
_symmetry.space_group_name_H-M   'P 1'
#
loop_
_entity.id
_entity.type
_entity.pdbx_description
1 polymer ?
#
loop_
_entity_poly.entity_id
_entity_poly.type
_entity_poly.pdbx_seq_one_letter_code
_entity_poly.pdbx_strand_id
1 'polypeptide(L)'
;MKRFILIITLIGTIFFAPAAIYPHDNPINAVQILWMNCRNFDEVEKSIYKLKMAGVNTLIIRVFQNRYDRFYPFANPPSPPFTTSPPPPSEGGDRGEVKGGMGGSGVYFNTSYAPVIDDILGKLVEIAHRNNIKIFAWMTTRDSSWLIEEHPDFLESIYDFKNGAIVKGERLNIFNPEVIERLKGVYRDLARYDIDGILFQDDLVLRHTEGYSNEARSLFKRDTGISADPATMYKNIYQKDGRYYVSLYTPYFWKWSEWKSKRLSHTASEIMSAAREVNPDLKFAINLYYETVSSPRDALAWLSQNIDELINHKFDYYAVMAYHRQMKRELGFSDKKIYEMLSTMTDSIIDKVGTSKILMKVQVMDWDTKASIPEDEIEMVSKFIKKGGDVNMSFVPVTEDTPLGTIKRLFNN
;
A
#
# COMPACT_ATOMS: atom_id res chain seq x y z
N MET A 1 24.37 14.93 77.61
CA MET A 1 23.26 15.09 76.66
C MET A 1 23.59 14.26 75.40
N LYS A 2 23.03 13.05 75.29
CA LYS A 2 23.21 12.17 74.11
C LYS A 2 22.01 12.40 73.17
N ARG A 3 22.29 12.90 71.91
CA ARG A 3 21.27 13.02 70.88
C ARG A 3 21.12 11.69 70.17
N PHE A 4 19.93 11.09 70.23
CA PHE A 4 19.53 9.97 69.41
C PHE A 4 19.08 10.45 68.05
N ILE A 5 19.72 9.98 66.99
CA ILE A 5 19.30 10.20 65.60
C ILE A 5 18.45 9.00 65.20
N LEU A 6 17.17 9.24 64.97
CA LEU A 6 16.23 8.26 64.49
C LEU A 6 16.30 8.19 62.94
N ILE A 7 16.83 7.12 62.40
CA ILE A 7 16.84 6.86 60.96
C ILE A 7 15.55 6.12 60.60
N ILE A 8 14.63 6.82 59.93
CA ILE A 8 13.42 6.21 59.36
C ILE A 8 13.80 5.67 58.00
N THR A 9 13.92 4.36 57.87
CA THR A 9 14.08 3.66 56.61
C THR A 9 12.71 3.54 55.92
N LEU A 10 12.48 4.33 54.87
CA LEU A 10 11.28 4.26 54.06
C LEU A 10 11.45 3.08 53.06
N ILE A 11 10.83 1.93 53.35
CA ILE A 11 10.76 0.80 52.43
C ILE A 11 9.64 1.12 51.43
N GLY A 12 10.04 1.65 50.25
CA GLY A 12 9.12 1.82 49.14
C GLY A 12 8.77 0.46 48.53
N THR A 13 7.57 -0.03 48.76
CA THR A 13 6.99 -1.15 48.05
C THR A 13 6.68 -0.69 46.62
N ILE A 14 7.51 -1.12 45.67
CA ILE A 14 7.23 -0.96 44.24
C ILE A 14 6.12 -1.95 43.87
N PHE A 15 4.90 -1.45 43.74
CA PHE A 15 3.83 -2.21 43.11
C PHE A 15 4.12 -2.33 41.62
N PHE A 16 4.61 -3.48 41.20
CA PHE A 16 4.51 -3.88 39.80
C PHE A 16 3.03 -4.08 39.49
N ALA A 17 2.40 -3.10 38.84
CA ALA A 17 1.12 -3.34 38.20
C ALA A 17 1.35 -4.45 37.17
N PRO A 18 0.54 -5.53 37.17
CA PRO A 18 0.65 -6.53 36.09
C PRO A 18 0.44 -5.79 34.75
N ALA A 19 1.36 -6.01 33.83
CA ALA A 19 1.19 -5.52 32.46
C ALA A 19 -0.20 -5.97 32.00
N ALA A 20 -1.05 -5.01 31.63
CA ALA A 20 -2.35 -5.32 31.08
C ALA A 20 -2.12 -6.23 29.88
N ILE A 21 -2.54 -7.49 30.00
CA ILE A 21 -2.60 -8.41 28.86
C ILE A 21 -3.71 -7.83 27.99
N TYR A 22 -3.32 -6.98 27.03
CA TYR A 22 -4.23 -6.60 25.96
C TYR A 22 -4.63 -7.89 25.27
N PRO A 23 -5.93 -8.15 25.03
CA PRO A 23 -6.33 -9.30 24.24
C PRO A 23 -5.57 -9.21 22.93
N HIS A 24 -4.79 -10.22 22.59
CA HIS A 24 -4.19 -10.33 21.26
C HIS A 24 -5.35 -10.30 20.29
N ASP A 25 -5.46 -9.22 19.52
CA ASP A 25 -6.35 -9.20 18.37
C ASP A 25 -6.05 -10.46 17.56
N ASN A 26 -7.09 -11.19 17.18
CA ASN A 26 -6.93 -12.37 16.35
C ASN A 26 -6.06 -12.01 15.13
N PRO A 27 -5.10 -12.87 14.75
CA PRO A 27 -4.24 -12.60 13.61
C PRO A 27 -5.08 -12.25 12.39
N ILE A 28 -4.62 -11.30 11.59
CA ILE A 28 -5.30 -10.93 10.35
C ILE A 28 -5.02 -12.01 9.30
N ASN A 29 -6.08 -12.71 8.93
CA ASN A 29 -6.14 -13.64 7.82
C ASN A 29 -6.85 -12.93 6.66
N ALA A 30 -6.10 -12.17 5.86
CA ALA A 30 -6.68 -11.33 4.83
C ALA A 30 -6.62 -11.94 3.44
N VAL A 31 -7.58 -11.55 2.61
CA VAL A 31 -7.49 -11.69 1.16
C VAL A 31 -7.70 -10.32 0.51
N GLN A 32 -6.90 -10.03 -0.50
CA GLN A 32 -7.08 -8.82 -1.29
C GLN A 32 -7.79 -9.18 -2.59
N ILE A 33 -8.95 -8.57 -2.78
CA ILE A 33 -9.84 -8.82 -3.90
C ILE A 33 -9.80 -7.60 -4.82
N LEU A 34 -9.48 -7.83 -6.10
CA LEU A 34 -9.51 -6.78 -7.12
C LEU A 34 -10.93 -6.56 -7.63
N TRP A 35 -11.69 -7.65 -7.78
CA TRP A 35 -13.10 -7.67 -8.22
C TRP A 35 -13.78 -8.94 -7.72
N MET A 36 -15.10 -8.86 -7.59
CA MET A 36 -15.96 -10.02 -7.38
C MET A 36 -16.85 -10.19 -8.63
N ASN A 37 -16.86 -11.37 -9.22
CA ASN A 37 -17.73 -11.67 -10.37
C ASN A 37 -19.15 -12.05 -9.91
N CYS A 38 -19.76 -11.18 -9.09
CA CYS A 38 -21.10 -11.35 -8.53
C CYS A 38 -22.10 -10.49 -9.30
N ARG A 39 -23.31 -10.99 -9.54
CA ARG A 39 -24.37 -10.26 -10.28
C ARG A 39 -25.25 -9.42 -9.37
N ASN A 40 -25.26 -9.75 -8.09
CA ASN A 40 -26.07 -9.11 -7.07
C ASN A 40 -25.48 -9.33 -5.68
N PHE A 41 -26.04 -8.68 -4.68
CA PHE A 41 -25.56 -8.80 -3.30
C PHE A 41 -25.76 -10.19 -2.67
N ASP A 42 -26.73 -11.01 -3.13
CA ASP A 42 -26.90 -12.37 -2.65
C ASP A 42 -25.72 -13.27 -3.08
N GLU A 43 -25.20 -13.06 -4.30
CA GLU A 43 -23.99 -13.73 -4.76
C GLU A 43 -22.74 -13.24 -4.03
N VAL A 44 -22.67 -11.92 -3.74
CA VAL A 44 -21.62 -11.34 -2.89
C VAL A 44 -21.62 -12.00 -1.51
N GLU A 45 -22.78 -12.12 -0.87
CA GLU A 45 -22.90 -12.74 0.45
C GLU A 45 -22.45 -14.20 0.43
N LYS A 46 -22.84 -14.97 -0.60
CA LYS A 46 -22.38 -16.36 -0.77
C LYS A 46 -20.85 -16.42 -0.94
N SER A 47 -20.26 -15.51 -1.68
CA SER A 47 -18.81 -15.46 -1.89
C SER A 47 -18.07 -15.10 -0.60
N ILE A 48 -18.55 -14.10 0.14
CA ILE A 48 -18.02 -13.73 1.45
C ILE A 48 -18.14 -14.88 2.45
N TYR A 49 -19.28 -15.59 2.48
CA TYR A 49 -19.46 -16.76 3.33
C TYR A 49 -18.45 -17.87 3.01
N LYS A 50 -18.19 -18.15 1.72
CA LYS A 50 -17.16 -19.13 1.31
C LYS A 50 -15.76 -18.73 1.81
N LEU A 51 -15.40 -17.45 1.70
CA LEU A 51 -14.13 -16.93 2.20
C LEU A 51 -14.03 -17.08 3.72
N LYS A 52 -15.10 -16.76 4.47
CA LYS A 52 -15.18 -17.03 5.92
C LYS A 52 -14.92 -18.50 6.24
N MET A 53 -15.55 -19.43 5.50
CA MET A 53 -15.37 -20.88 5.72
C MET A 53 -13.96 -21.37 5.37
N ALA A 54 -13.20 -20.57 4.60
CA ALA A 54 -11.78 -20.76 4.32
C ALA A 54 -10.86 -20.13 5.38
N GLY A 55 -11.40 -19.57 6.46
CA GLY A 55 -10.60 -18.98 7.55
C GLY A 55 -10.26 -17.49 7.36
N VAL A 56 -10.80 -16.85 6.32
CA VAL A 56 -10.64 -15.41 6.10
C VAL A 56 -11.43 -14.63 7.14
N ASN A 57 -10.79 -13.64 7.76
CA ASN A 57 -11.44 -12.72 8.70
C ASN A 57 -11.35 -11.25 8.27
N THR A 58 -10.64 -10.97 7.19
CA THR A 58 -10.46 -9.61 6.68
C THR A 58 -10.46 -9.60 5.15
N LEU A 59 -11.27 -8.74 4.55
CA LEU A 59 -11.26 -8.47 3.12
C LEU A 59 -10.59 -7.12 2.87
N ILE A 60 -9.62 -7.10 1.97
CA ILE A 60 -9.05 -5.87 1.42
C ILE A 60 -9.67 -5.69 0.04
N ILE A 61 -10.52 -4.69 -0.13
CA ILE A 61 -11.28 -4.48 -1.35
C ILE A 61 -10.95 -3.13 -1.98
N ARG A 62 -10.89 -3.13 -3.29
CA ARG A 62 -10.67 -1.91 -4.05
C ARG A 62 -11.96 -1.08 -4.12
N VAL A 63 -11.88 0.20 -3.68
CA VAL A 63 -13.04 1.10 -3.62
C VAL A 63 -12.98 2.23 -4.64
N PHE A 64 -12.13 2.10 -5.66
CA PHE A 64 -11.95 3.07 -6.73
C PHE A 64 -11.68 2.39 -8.07
N GLN A 65 -11.82 3.12 -9.15
CA GLN A 65 -11.48 2.72 -10.51
C GLN A 65 -10.77 3.86 -11.22
N ASN A 66 -9.60 3.58 -11.81
CA ASN A 66 -8.93 4.50 -12.71
C ASN A 66 -9.38 4.28 -14.16
N ARG A 67 -9.15 5.28 -15.02
CA ARG A 67 -9.60 5.30 -16.42
C ARG A 67 -9.28 4.05 -17.23
N TYR A 68 -8.13 3.42 -16.96
CA TYR A 68 -7.68 2.23 -17.69
C TYR A 68 -7.95 0.93 -16.92
N ASP A 69 -8.55 1.01 -15.74
CA ASP A 69 -8.95 -0.16 -15.00
C ASP A 69 -10.18 -0.78 -15.65
N ARG A 70 -10.11 -2.07 -15.93
CA ARG A 70 -11.23 -2.83 -16.50
C ARG A 70 -12.03 -3.58 -15.44
N PHE A 71 -11.87 -3.22 -14.18
CA PHE A 71 -12.43 -3.94 -13.07
C PHE A 71 -13.50 -3.11 -12.38
N TYR A 72 -14.69 -3.63 -12.47
CA TYR A 72 -15.77 -3.27 -11.58
C TYR A 72 -15.67 -4.21 -10.37
N PRO A 73 -15.71 -3.74 -9.11
CA PRO A 73 -15.62 -4.62 -7.95
C PRO A 73 -16.75 -5.63 -7.88
N PHE A 74 -17.88 -5.34 -8.53
CA PHE A 74 -19.04 -6.20 -8.61
C PHE A 74 -19.53 -6.26 -10.04
N ALA A 75 -19.92 -7.48 -10.49
CA ALA A 75 -20.53 -7.64 -11.79
C ALA A 75 -21.97 -7.14 -11.74
N ASN A 76 -22.17 -5.87 -11.82
CA ASN A 76 -23.39 -5.30 -12.33
C ASN A 76 -23.15 -3.94 -12.94
N PRO A 77 -22.51 -3.88 -14.11
CA PRO A 77 -22.63 -2.70 -14.92
C PRO A 77 -23.98 -2.77 -15.60
N PRO A 78 -24.71 -1.69 -15.72
CA PRO A 78 -25.65 -1.55 -16.81
C PRO A 78 -24.83 -1.47 -18.11
N SER A 79 -24.57 -2.66 -18.75
CA SER A 79 -24.05 -2.85 -20.11
C SER A 79 -22.58 -2.49 -20.38
N PRO A 80 -21.94 -3.10 -21.36
CA PRO A 80 -22.10 -4.37 -22.04
C PRO A 80 -21.08 -5.41 -21.62
N PRO A 81 -21.15 -6.66 -22.09
CA PRO A 81 -20.25 -7.73 -21.66
C PRO A 81 -18.82 -7.39 -22.02
N PHE A 82 -17.95 -7.35 -21.02
CA PHE A 82 -16.52 -7.26 -21.22
C PHE A 82 -16.02 -8.53 -21.88
N THR A 83 -15.75 -8.46 -23.16
CA THR A 83 -14.96 -9.47 -23.85
C THR A 83 -13.49 -9.18 -23.57
N THR A 84 -12.83 -10.21 -23.02
CA THR A 84 -11.39 -10.39 -22.93
C THR A 84 -10.66 -9.85 -21.70
N SER A 85 -9.61 -10.57 -21.36
CA SER A 85 -8.72 -10.46 -20.20
C SER A 85 -8.20 -9.06 -19.87
N PRO A 86 -7.98 -8.77 -18.58
CA PRO A 86 -7.41 -7.49 -18.15
C PRO A 86 -6.01 -7.28 -18.71
N PRO A 87 -5.62 -6.02 -18.99
CA PRO A 87 -4.23 -5.72 -19.27
C PRO A 87 -3.37 -6.00 -18.03
N PRO A 88 -2.10 -6.36 -18.21
CA PRO A 88 -1.18 -6.53 -17.10
C PRO A 88 -1.09 -5.26 -16.26
N PRO A 89 -0.82 -5.36 -14.94
CA PRO A 89 -0.44 -4.21 -14.15
C PRO A 89 0.73 -3.53 -14.87
N SER A 90 0.59 -2.25 -15.15
CA SER A 90 1.60 -1.50 -15.87
C SER A 90 2.85 -1.39 -15.02
N GLU A 91 3.82 -2.26 -15.28
CA GLU A 91 5.21 -1.88 -15.08
C GLU A 91 5.45 -0.64 -15.97
N GLY A 92 6.04 0.42 -15.41
CA GLY A 92 6.25 1.69 -16.10
C GLY A 92 6.98 1.52 -17.43
N GLY A 93 6.24 1.35 -18.48
CA GLY A 93 6.69 1.18 -19.86
C GLY A 93 5.47 1.25 -20.77
N ASP A 94 5.51 2.25 -21.61
CA ASP A 94 4.75 2.48 -22.83
C ASP A 94 3.27 2.03 -22.82
N ARG A 95 2.38 2.98 -22.47
CA ARG A 95 0.93 2.82 -22.60
C ARG A 95 0.54 2.93 -24.06
N GLY A 96 0.62 1.82 -24.78
CA GLY A 96 -0.04 1.73 -26.09
C GLY A 96 -1.52 2.08 -25.95
N GLU A 97 -2.03 2.97 -26.78
CA GLU A 97 -3.45 3.35 -26.87
C GLU A 97 -4.33 2.10 -26.98
N VAL A 98 -4.99 1.71 -25.90
CA VAL A 98 -6.02 0.69 -25.95
C VAL A 98 -7.37 1.38 -26.17
N LYS A 99 -7.75 1.49 -27.43
CA LYS A 99 -9.11 1.86 -27.81
C LYS A 99 -10.06 0.73 -27.40
N GLY A 100 -10.92 1.00 -26.40
CA GLY A 100 -12.07 0.14 -26.13
C GLY A 100 -12.46 0.05 -24.67
N GLY A 101 -13.60 0.64 -24.32
CA GLY A 101 -14.33 0.44 -23.08
C GLY A 101 -14.35 1.70 -22.21
N MET A 102 -15.39 2.50 -22.34
CA MET A 102 -15.66 3.63 -21.46
C MET A 102 -16.19 3.16 -20.11
N GLY A 103 -15.30 2.70 -19.23
CA GLY A 103 -15.55 2.75 -17.79
C GLY A 103 -15.06 4.09 -17.28
N GLY A 104 -15.92 4.91 -16.69
CA GLY A 104 -15.51 6.17 -16.06
C GLY A 104 -14.50 5.90 -14.94
N SER A 105 -13.62 6.86 -14.65
CA SER A 105 -12.80 6.85 -13.45
C SER A 105 -13.58 7.42 -12.26
N GLY A 106 -13.37 6.90 -11.05
CA GLY A 106 -14.10 7.35 -9.87
C GLY A 106 -14.04 6.38 -8.70
N VAL A 107 -15.01 6.47 -7.81
CA VAL A 107 -15.07 5.69 -6.57
C VAL A 107 -16.41 4.96 -6.40
N TYR A 108 -16.44 3.97 -5.48
CA TYR A 108 -17.60 3.14 -5.18
C TYR A 108 -18.23 3.46 -3.82
N PHE A 109 -18.17 4.72 -3.44
CA PHE A 109 -18.78 5.29 -2.25
C PHE A 109 -19.18 6.74 -2.50
N ASN A 110 -20.10 7.28 -1.72
CA ASN A 110 -20.59 8.62 -1.93
C ASN A 110 -19.57 9.67 -1.45
N THR A 111 -19.23 10.62 -2.31
CA THR A 111 -18.33 11.75 -2.03
C THR A 111 -18.60 12.89 -3.01
N SER A 112 -18.26 14.12 -2.59
CA SER A 112 -18.25 15.29 -3.48
C SER A 112 -16.86 15.59 -4.08
N TYR A 113 -15.85 14.78 -3.80
CA TYR A 113 -14.45 15.01 -4.20
C TYR A 113 -13.97 14.09 -5.32
N ALA A 114 -14.82 13.20 -5.80
CA ALA A 114 -14.56 12.31 -6.91
C ALA A 114 -15.87 11.93 -7.62
N PRO A 115 -15.84 11.56 -8.91
CA PRO A 115 -17.00 10.95 -9.55
C PRO A 115 -17.41 9.66 -8.82
N VAL A 116 -18.68 9.53 -8.51
CA VAL A 116 -19.24 8.31 -7.92
C VAL A 116 -19.72 7.40 -9.04
N ILE A 117 -19.06 6.25 -9.20
CA ILE A 117 -19.47 5.23 -10.19
C ILE A 117 -20.71 4.51 -9.69
N ASP A 118 -20.68 4.09 -8.42
CA ASP A 118 -21.79 3.48 -7.72
C ASP A 118 -21.54 3.55 -6.20
N ASP A 119 -22.58 3.63 -5.38
CA ASP A 119 -22.46 3.63 -3.92
C ASP A 119 -22.83 2.28 -3.33
N ILE A 120 -21.90 1.33 -3.48
CA ILE A 120 -22.09 -0.06 -3.05
C ILE A 120 -21.37 -0.40 -1.74
N LEU A 121 -20.47 0.47 -1.29
CA LEU A 121 -19.57 0.16 -0.16
C LEU A 121 -20.34 -0.12 1.13
N GLY A 122 -21.35 0.69 1.44
CA GLY A 122 -22.14 0.51 2.66
C GLY A 122 -22.82 -0.86 2.75
N LYS A 123 -23.41 -1.31 1.64
CA LYS A 123 -24.06 -2.63 1.59
C LYS A 123 -23.05 -3.78 1.68
N LEU A 124 -21.88 -3.60 1.08
CA LEU A 124 -20.82 -4.59 1.15
C LEU A 124 -20.29 -4.75 2.58
N VAL A 125 -20.07 -3.63 3.28
CA VAL A 125 -19.63 -3.64 4.68
C VAL A 125 -20.66 -4.33 5.57
N GLU A 126 -21.95 -4.02 5.40
CA GLU A 126 -23.04 -4.69 6.12
C GLU A 126 -23.00 -6.23 5.94
N ILE A 127 -22.83 -6.70 4.71
CA ILE A 127 -22.76 -8.12 4.40
C ILE A 127 -21.51 -8.76 5.04
N ALA A 128 -20.36 -8.11 4.95
CA ALA A 128 -19.12 -8.61 5.53
C ALA A 128 -19.20 -8.72 7.05
N HIS A 129 -19.71 -7.67 7.72
CA HIS A 129 -19.86 -7.63 9.18
C HIS A 129 -20.85 -8.69 9.69
N ARG A 130 -21.98 -8.93 9.00
CA ARG A 130 -22.88 -10.06 9.33
C ARG A 130 -22.18 -11.41 9.28
N ASN A 131 -21.13 -11.54 8.49
CA ASN A 131 -20.28 -12.72 8.39
C ASN A 131 -19.05 -12.68 9.31
N ASN A 132 -18.92 -11.70 10.21
CA ASN A 132 -17.76 -11.47 11.07
C ASN A 132 -16.45 -11.33 10.27
N ILE A 133 -16.50 -10.63 9.15
CA ILE A 133 -15.35 -10.31 8.31
C ILE A 133 -15.14 -8.78 8.31
N LYS A 134 -13.93 -8.36 8.61
CA LYS A 134 -13.50 -6.96 8.57
C LYS A 134 -13.30 -6.49 7.13
N ILE A 135 -13.55 -5.21 6.88
CA ILE A 135 -13.33 -4.57 5.57
C ILE A 135 -12.22 -3.52 5.68
N PHE A 136 -11.18 -3.71 4.88
CA PHE A 136 -10.19 -2.68 4.59
C PHE A 136 -10.42 -2.13 3.17
N ALA A 137 -10.73 -0.86 3.08
CA ALA A 137 -10.85 -0.17 1.80
C ALA A 137 -9.47 0.08 1.21
N TRP A 138 -9.17 -0.52 0.08
CA TRP A 138 -7.94 -0.24 -0.68
C TRP A 138 -8.18 0.98 -1.57
N MET A 139 -7.48 2.09 -1.24
CA MET A 139 -7.71 3.40 -1.84
C MET A 139 -6.44 4.00 -2.44
N THR A 140 -6.54 4.56 -3.65
CA THR A 140 -5.47 5.26 -4.36
C THR A 140 -5.17 6.63 -3.74
N THR A 141 -3.99 7.14 -4.00
CA THR A 141 -3.54 8.48 -3.63
C THR A 141 -3.10 9.26 -4.86
N ARG A 142 -1.90 9.01 -5.38
CA ARG A 142 -1.29 9.78 -6.47
C ARG A 142 -1.78 9.38 -7.87
N ASP A 143 -2.33 8.17 -8.02
CA ASP A 143 -2.86 7.64 -9.28
C ASP A 143 -4.37 7.87 -9.43
N SER A 144 -4.95 8.88 -8.76
CA SER A 144 -6.36 9.25 -8.88
C SER A 144 -6.64 9.88 -10.25
N SER A 145 -6.95 9.05 -11.26
CA SER A 145 -7.07 9.50 -12.65
C SER A 145 -8.19 10.51 -12.86
N TRP A 146 -9.30 10.43 -12.11
CA TRP A 146 -10.38 11.44 -12.17
C TRP A 146 -9.90 12.84 -11.79
N LEU A 147 -9.04 12.95 -10.74
CA LEU A 147 -8.53 14.23 -10.29
C LEU A 147 -7.50 14.80 -11.27
N ILE A 148 -6.71 13.93 -11.89
CA ILE A 148 -5.76 14.31 -12.96
C ILE A 148 -6.51 14.80 -14.23
N GLU A 149 -7.63 14.16 -14.56
CA GLU A 149 -8.46 14.53 -15.71
C GLU A 149 -9.16 15.87 -15.49
N GLU A 150 -9.67 16.10 -14.28
CA GLU A 150 -10.32 17.37 -13.90
C GLU A 150 -9.31 18.53 -13.77
N HIS A 151 -8.11 18.23 -13.23
CA HIS A 151 -7.05 19.18 -12.92
C HIS A 151 -5.69 18.74 -13.49
N PRO A 152 -5.44 18.93 -14.81
CA PRO A 152 -4.14 18.59 -15.41
C PRO A 152 -2.96 19.42 -14.88
N ASP A 153 -3.23 20.51 -14.19
CA ASP A 153 -2.24 21.35 -13.48
C ASP A 153 -1.77 20.74 -12.14
N PHE A 154 -2.51 19.76 -11.59
CA PHE A 154 -2.11 19.01 -10.41
C PHE A 154 -1.06 17.92 -10.68
N LEU A 155 -0.65 17.76 -11.92
CA LEU A 155 0.37 16.79 -12.30
C LEU A 155 1.72 17.13 -11.67
N GLU A 156 2.38 16.08 -11.21
CA GLU A 156 3.78 16.07 -10.77
C GLU A 156 4.73 16.52 -11.89
N SER A 157 5.92 16.98 -11.53
CA SER A 157 7.01 17.23 -12.48
C SER A 157 8.14 16.24 -12.26
N ILE A 158 8.61 15.67 -13.37
CA ILE A 158 9.68 14.68 -13.38
C ILE A 158 10.90 15.19 -14.13
N TYR A 159 12.07 14.68 -13.79
CA TYR A 159 13.27 14.89 -14.59
C TYR A 159 13.39 13.79 -15.65
N ASP A 160 13.30 14.19 -16.90
CA ASP A 160 13.46 13.29 -18.05
C ASP A 160 14.95 13.18 -18.43
N PHE A 161 15.52 12.01 -18.21
CA PHE A 161 16.92 11.73 -18.55
C PHE A 161 17.22 11.81 -20.05
N LYS A 162 16.23 11.53 -20.90
CA LYS A 162 16.40 11.57 -22.36
C LYS A 162 16.65 12.98 -22.85
N ASN A 163 15.88 13.93 -22.35
CA ASN A 163 15.91 15.32 -22.79
C ASN A 163 16.72 16.22 -21.86
N GLY A 164 17.15 15.72 -20.71
CA GLY A 164 17.84 16.50 -19.68
C GLY A 164 17.00 17.66 -19.13
N ALA A 165 15.69 17.51 -19.08
CA ALA A 165 14.74 18.57 -18.76
C ALA A 165 13.70 18.11 -17.72
N ILE A 166 13.13 19.09 -17.01
CA ILE A 166 11.97 18.86 -16.15
C ILE A 166 10.73 18.96 -17.04
N VAL A 167 9.92 17.90 -17.02
CA VAL A 167 8.68 17.78 -17.80
C VAL A 167 7.51 17.40 -16.87
N LYS A 168 6.28 17.50 -17.38
CA LYS A 168 5.10 16.99 -16.64
C LYS A 168 5.16 15.48 -16.50
N GLY A 169 4.87 14.98 -15.31
CA GLY A 169 4.68 13.57 -14.99
C GLY A 169 3.25 13.11 -15.25
N GLU A 170 2.92 11.94 -14.72
CA GLU A 170 1.62 11.30 -14.90
C GLU A 170 0.81 11.16 -13.59
N ARG A 171 1.39 11.52 -12.45
CA ARG A 171 0.82 11.35 -11.12
C ARG A 171 0.53 12.69 -10.45
N LEU A 172 -0.32 12.67 -9.43
CA LEU A 172 -0.62 13.86 -8.64
C LEU A 172 0.60 14.37 -7.88
N ASN A 173 0.76 15.69 -7.88
CA ASN A 173 1.77 16.42 -7.15
C ASN A 173 1.36 16.61 -5.68
N ILE A 174 1.84 15.76 -4.79
CA ILE A 174 1.57 15.86 -3.36
C ILE A 174 2.25 17.06 -2.66
N PHE A 175 3.00 17.87 -3.37
CA PHE A 175 3.56 19.13 -2.85
C PHE A 175 2.61 20.31 -3.10
N ASN A 176 1.55 20.11 -3.89
CA ASN A 176 0.48 21.08 -4.07
C ASN A 176 -0.54 20.94 -2.91
N PRO A 177 -0.77 22.01 -2.12
CA PRO A 177 -1.70 21.96 -0.99
C PRO A 177 -3.14 21.64 -1.39
N GLU A 178 -3.57 22.05 -2.59
CA GLU A 178 -4.91 21.79 -3.07
C GLU A 178 -5.12 20.29 -3.38
N VAL A 179 -4.12 19.62 -3.92
CA VAL A 179 -4.14 18.15 -4.09
C VAL A 179 -4.32 17.46 -2.75
N ILE A 180 -3.59 17.89 -1.71
CA ILE A 180 -3.72 17.33 -0.37
C ILE A 180 -5.13 17.52 0.20
N GLU A 181 -5.71 18.71 0.07
CA GLU A 181 -7.07 18.96 0.56
C GLU A 181 -8.13 18.14 -0.19
N ARG A 182 -7.98 17.95 -1.50
CA ARG A 182 -8.85 17.06 -2.27
C ARG A 182 -8.76 15.61 -1.79
N LEU A 183 -7.53 15.08 -1.60
CA LEU A 183 -7.33 13.74 -1.08
C LEU A 183 -7.92 13.59 0.34
N LYS A 184 -7.67 14.55 1.24
CA LYS A 184 -8.27 14.57 2.59
C LYS A 184 -9.79 14.52 2.53
N GLY A 185 -10.41 15.26 1.60
CA GLY A 185 -11.87 15.25 1.39
C GLY A 185 -12.39 13.86 1.02
N VAL A 186 -11.76 13.22 0.03
CA VAL A 186 -12.11 11.85 -0.40
C VAL A 186 -12.01 10.86 0.78
N TYR A 187 -10.93 10.91 1.54
CA TYR A 187 -10.69 9.99 2.65
C TYR A 187 -11.59 10.27 3.87
N ARG A 188 -12.01 11.54 4.11
CA ARG A 188 -13.05 11.86 5.11
C ARG A 188 -14.39 11.25 4.75
N ASP A 189 -14.78 11.33 3.48
CA ASP A 189 -16.06 10.77 3.03
C ASP A 189 -16.02 9.23 3.07
N LEU A 190 -14.90 8.61 2.69
CA LEU A 190 -14.69 7.18 2.84
C LEU A 190 -14.78 6.72 4.30
N ALA A 191 -14.26 7.51 5.24
CA ALA A 191 -14.29 7.22 6.67
C ALA A 191 -15.68 7.30 7.32
N ARG A 192 -16.72 7.82 6.61
CA ARG A 192 -18.12 7.80 7.07
C ARG A 192 -18.77 6.43 6.97
N TYR A 193 -18.18 5.53 6.18
CA TYR A 193 -18.64 4.15 6.08
C TYR A 193 -18.07 3.34 7.25
N ASP A 194 -18.83 2.34 7.69
CA ASP A 194 -18.45 1.46 8.81
C ASP A 194 -17.35 0.44 8.42
N ILE A 195 -16.31 0.95 7.74
CA ILE A 195 -15.13 0.16 7.39
C ILE A 195 -14.17 0.03 8.57
N ASP A 196 -13.47 -1.09 8.68
CA ASP A 196 -12.52 -1.34 9.77
C ASP A 196 -11.15 -0.70 9.50
N GLY A 197 -10.82 -0.42 8.24
CA GLY A 197 -9.56 0.22 7.91
C GLY A 197 -9.44 0.67 6.47
N ILE A 198 -8.33 1.35 6.19
CA ILE A 198 -7.93 1.78 4.85
C ILE A 198 -6.52 1.28 4.58
N LEU A 199 -6.32 0.66 3.42
CA LEU A 199 -5.01 0.35 2.86
C LEU A 199 -4.65 1.40 1.82
N PHE A 200 -3.59 2.19 2.06
CA PHE A 200 -3.01 3.02 1.03
C PHE A 200 -2.47 2.16 -0.12
N GLN A 201 -2.83 2.51 -1.34
CA GLN A 201 -2.29 1.85 -2.53
C GLN A 201 -0.77 2.02 -2.58
N ASP A 202 -0.10 1.20 -3.39
CA ASP A 202 1.34 1.26 -3.67
C ASP A 202 1.76 2.46 -4.55
N ASP A 203 0.83 3.36 -4.85
CA ASP A 203 1.06 4.63 -5.54
C ASP A 203 1.55 5.77 -4.62
N LEU A 204 1.53 5.58 -3.29
CA LEU A 204 2.06 6.54 -2.32
C LEU A 204 3.60 6.42 -2.24
N VAL A 205 4.23 6.71 -3.35
CA VAL A 205 5.69 6.69 -3.54
C VAL A 205 6.11 7.86 -4.43
N LEU A 206 7.36 8.28 -4.33
CA LEU A 206 8.00 9.26 -5.22
C LEU A 206 9.25 8.61 -5.84
N ARG A 207 9.20 8.40 -7.15
CA ARG A 207 10.32 7.81 -7.85
C ARG A 207 11.53 8.73 -7.86
N HIS A 208 12.71 8.18 -8.18
CA HIS A 208 13.96 8.96 -8.16
C HIS A 208 13.91 10.18 -9.09
N THR A 209 13.15 10.10 -10.16
CA THR A 209 12.96 11.20 -11.13
C THR A 209 11.79 12.13 -10.80
N GLU A 210 10.97 11.85 -9.79
CA GLU A 210 9.80 12.63 -9.38
C GLU A 210 10.12 13.65 -8.29
N GLY A 211 9.25 14.64 -8.12
CA GLY A 211 9.36 15.66 -7.07
C GLY A 211 9.97 16.97 -7.55
N TYR A 212 10.04 17.24 -8.86
CA TYR A 212 10.66 18.43 -9.41
C TYR A 212 9.69 19.57 -9.74
N SER A 213 8.45 19.53 -9.23
CA SER A 213 7.53 20.67 -9.33
C SER A 213 8.10 21.92 -8.68
N ASN A 214 7.60 23.10 -9.05
CA ASN A 214 8.04 24.36 -8.46
C ASN A 214 7.78 24.42 -6.96
N GLU A 215 6.64 23.86 -6.52
CA GLU A 215 6.26 23.74 -5.10
C GLU A 215 7.30 22.89 -4.35
N ALA A 216 7.59 21.69 -4.84
CA ALA A 216 8.55 20.79 -4.23
C ALA A 216 9.94 21.40 -4.11
N ARG A 217 10.43 22.02 -5.20
CA ARG A 217 11.75 22.66 -5.24
C ARG A 217 11.82 23.86 -4.29
N SER A 218 10.76 24.66 -4.22
CA SER A 218 10.67 25.81 -3.33
C SER A 218 10.63 25.38 -1.86
N LEU A 219 9.83 24.35 -1.54
CA LEU A 219 9.75 23.76 -0.21
C LEU A 219 11.08 23.16 0.23
N PHE A 220 11.74 22.41 -0.62
CA PHE A 220 13.05 21.83 -0.33
C PHE A 220 14.10 22.89 -0.04
N LYS A 221 14.16 23.94 -0.89
CA LYS A 221 15.08 25.08 -0.68
C LYS A 221 14.79 25.80 0.63
N ARG A 222 13.51 26.01 0.96
CA ARG A 222 13.11 26.64 2.24
C ARG A 222 13.55 25.79 3.44
N ASP A 223 13.34 24.47 3.36
CA ASP A 223 13.56 23.57 4.50
C ASP A 223 15.04 23.22 4.69
N THR A 224 15.86 23.26 3.64
CA THR A 224 17.25 22.78 3.67
C THR A 224 18.29 23.81 3.28
N GLY A 225 17.90 24.92 2.67
CA GLY A 225 18.80 25.91 2.05
C GLY A 225 19.40 25.45 0.71
N ILE A 226 19.09 24.22 0.24
CA ILE A 226 19.67 23.60 -0.95
C ILE A 226 18.68 23.73 -2.11
N SER A 227 19.18 24.05 -3.32
CA SER A 227 18.38 24.02 -4.52
C SER A 227 18.29 22.59 -5.08
N ALA A 228 17.09 22.12 -5.38
CA ALA A 228 16.87 20.84 -6.05
C ALA A 228 17.14 20.98 -7.55
N ASP A 229 18.40 20.80 -7.94
CA ASP A 229 18.84 20.82 -9.33
C ASP A 229 19.19 19.40 -9.80
N PRO A 230 18.40 18.81 -10.72
CA PRO A 230 18.63 17.46 -11.23
C PRO A 230 20.04 17.25 -11.76
N ALA A 231 20.64 18.27 -12.42
CA ALA A 231 21.98 18.18 -12.99
C ALA A 231 23.06 17.89 -11.92
N THR A 232 22.82 18.24 -10.67
CA THR A 232 23.74 18.00 -9.54
C THR A 232 23.48 16.68 -8.81
N MET A 233 22.36 16.00 -9.09
CA MET A 233 21.90 14.83 -8.32
C MET A 233 22.31 13.49 -8.89
N TYR A 234 22.45 13.41 -10.21
CA TYR A 234 22.71 12.16 -10.90
C TYR A 234 24.06 12.18 -11.60
N LYS A 235 24.79 11.06 -11.52
CA LYS A 235 26.05 10.86 -12.24
C LYS A 235 26.04 9.53 -12.97
N ASN A 236 26.78 9.49 -14.08
CA ASN A 236 26.91 8.27 -14.91
C ASN A 236 25.55 7.72 -15.33
N ILE A 237 24.71 8.59 -15.92
CA ILE A 237 23.46 8.19 -16.55
C ILE A 237 23.81 7.46 -17.85
N TYR A 238 23.26 6.26 -18.03
CA TYR A 238 23.49 5.46 -19.24
C TYR A 238 22.18 4.84 -19.73
N GLN A 239 22.14 4.50 -21.00
CA GLN A 239 21.01 3.83 -21.59
C GLN A 239 21.31 2.35 -21.81
N LYS A 240 20.38 1.48 -21.44
CA LYS A 240 20.41 0.05 -21.70
C LYS A 240 18.99 -0.41 -22.02
N ASP A 241 18.83 -1.19 -23.11
CA ASP A 241 17.54 -1.76 -23.54
C ASP A 241 16.41 -0.71 -23.62
N GLY A 242 16.74 0.48 -24.17
CA GLY A 242 15.80 1.60 -24.32
C GLY A 242 15.48 2.37 -23.03
N ARG A 243 15.97 1.94 -21.86
CA ARG A 243 15.75 2.57 -20.55
C ARG A 243 16.99 3.32 -20.07
N TYR A 244 16.78 4.39 -19.30
CA TYR A 244 17.85 5.15 -18.67
C TYR A 244 18.09 4.67 -17.23
N TYR A 245 19.36 4.51 -16.88
CA TYR A 245 19.81 4.07 -15.58
C TYR A 245 20.79 5.07 -14.99
N VAL A 246 20.80 5.18 -13.67
CA VAL A 246 21.75 5.99 -12.91
C VAL A 246 22.63 5.05 -12.11
N SER A 247 23.94 5.09 -12.36
CA SER A 247 24.88 4.25 -11.60
C SER A 247 25.36 4.91 -10.32
N LEU A 248 25.24 6.24 -10.20
CA LEU A 248 25.71 6.96 -9.01
C LEU A 248 24.79 8.14 -8.66
N TYR A 249 24.25 8.12 -7.46
CA TYR A 249 23.55 9.21 -6.83
C TYR A 249 24.50 10.04 -5.98
N THR A 250 24.43 11.38 -6.08
CA THR A 250 25.28 12.29 -5.33
C THR A 250 24.79 12.50 -3.88
N PRO A 251 25.57 13.10 -2.98
CA PRO A 251 25.08 13.48 -1.67
C PRO A 251 23.85 14.40 -1.68
N TYR A 252 23.70 15.24 -2.71
CA TYR A 252 22.53 16.10 -2.87
C TYR A 252 21.26 15.29 -3.18
N PHE A 253 21.38 14.26 -3.99
CA PHE A 253 20.28 13.32 -4.26
C PHE A 253 19.81 12.63 -2.97
N TRP A 254 20.71 12.16 -2.12
CA TRP A 254 20.34 11.48 -0.87
C TRP A 254 19.60 12.43 0.07
N LYS A 255 20.03 13.67 0.22
CA LYS A 255 19.31 14.70 0.98
C LYS A 255 17.91 14.97 0.41
N TRP A 256 17.81 15.01 -0.92
CA TRP A 256 16.54 15.16 -1.64
C TRP A 256 15.60 13.96 -1.40
N SER A 257 16.09 12.72 -1.50
CA SER A 257 15.32 11.49 -1.27
C SER A 257 14.85 11.37 0.18
N GLU A 258 15.69 11.68 1.16
CA GLU A 258 15.31 11.73 2.57
C GLU A 258 14.22 12.78 2.84
N TRP A 259 14.37 13.96 2.26
CA TRP A 259 13.36 15.01 2.38
C TRP A 259 12.04 14.60 1.72
N LYS A 260 12.07 14.01 0.53
CA LYS A 260 10.87 13.46 -0.14
C LYS A 260 10.19 12.41 0.71
N SER A 261 10.95 11.50 1.30
CA SER A 261 10.41 10.46 2.18
C SER A 261 9.65 11.06 3.37
N LYS A 262 10.22 12.06 4.04
CA LYS A 262 9.56 12.78 5.13
C LYS A 262 8.27 13.46 4.68
N ARG A 263 8.28 14.11 3.52
CA ARG A 263 7.08 14.75 2.96
C ARG A 263 6.00 13.76 2.62
N LEU A 264 6.35 12.62 2.01
CA LEU A 264 5.45 11.54 1.67
C LEU A 264 4.76 10.97 2.93
N SER A 265 5.55 10.69 3.97
CA SER A 265 5.04 10.18 5.25
C SER A 265 4.16 11.21 5.96
N HIS A 266 4.51 12.49 5.89
CA HIS A 266 3.69 13.57 6.43
C HIS A 266 2.35 13.70 5.71
N THR A 267 2.34 13.64 4.37
CA THR A 267 1.11 13.61 3.57
C THR A 267 0.19 12.46 3.97
N ALA A 268 0.74 11.25 4.15
CA ALA A 268 -0.03 10.13 4.66
C ALA A 268 -0.65 10.44 6.04
N SER A 269 0.12 11.05 6.95
CA SER A 269 -0.37 11.44 8.27
C SER A 269 -1.50 12.48 8.21
N GLU A 270 -1.43 13.45 7.32
CA GLU A 270 -2.50 14.45 7.12
C GLU A 270 -3.79 13.78 6.64
N ILE A 271 -3.69 12.87 5.68
CA ILE A 271 -4.82 12.09 5.17
C ILE A 271 -5.41 11.20 6.27
N MET A 272 -4.58 10.48 7.02
CA MET A 272 -5.02 9.64 8.14
C MET A 272 -5.71 10.46 9.22
N SER A 273 -5.15 11.62 9.56
CA SER A 273 -5.75 12.52 10.57
C SER A 273 -7.10 13.01 10.14
N ALA A 274 -7.24 13.43 8.87
CA ALA A 274 -8.51 13.89 8.31
C ALA A 274 -9.60 12.79 8.32
N ALA A 275 -9.25 11.55 8.04
CA ALA A 275 -10.18 10.42 8.11
C ALA A 275 -10.54 10.08 9.58
N ARG A 276 -9.57 10.13 10.50
CA ARG A 276 -9.79 9.87 11.94
C ARG A 276 -10.58 10.96 12.65
N GLU A 277 -10.66 12.17 12.11
CA GLU A 277 -11.62 13.18 12.57
C GLU A 277 -13.08 12.71 12.43
N VAL A 278 -13.35 11.83 11.45
CA VAL A 278 -14.68 11.26 11.18
C VAL A 278 -14.87 9.94 11.90
N ASN A 279 -13.88 9.05 11.82
CA ASN A 279 -13.88 7.74 12.48
C ASN A 279 -12.56 7.54 13.23
N PRO A 280 -12.52 7.85 14.56
CA PRO A 280 -11.30 7.77 15.36
C PRO A 280 -10.69 6.37 15.48
N ASP A 281 -11.49 5.32 15.34
CA ASP A 281 -11.08 3.93 15.48
C ASP A 281 -10.53 3.32 14.19
N LEU A 282 -10.58 4.08 13.09
CA LEU A 282 -10.19 3.63 11.77
C LEU A 282 -8.70 3.24 11.70
N LYS A 283 -8.46 2.00 11.27
CA LYS A 283 -7.11 1.45 11.11
C LYS A 283 -6.51 1.84 9.76
N PHE A 284 -5.20 2.04 9.73
CA PHE A 284 -4.48 2.35 8.49
C PHE A 284 -3.36 1.37 8.23
N ALA A 285 -3.35 0.84 7.01
CA ALA A 285 -2.27 0.03 6.46
C ALA A 285 -1.56 0.78 5.33
N ILE A 286 -0.25 0.64 5.24
CA ILE A 286 0.55 1.17 4.13
C ILE A 286 1.21 0.04 3.36
N ASN A 287 1.10 0.05 2.03
CA ASN A 287 1.84 -0.85 1.16
C ASN A 287 3.34 -0.50 1.16
N LEU A 288 4.16 -1.50 1.41
CA LEU A 288 5.61 -1.40 1.31
C LEU A 288 6.11 -2.30 0.18
N TYR A 289 6.90 -1.74 -0.71
CA TYR A 289 7.68 -2.54 -1.66
C TYR A 289 8.68 -3.41 -0.89
N TYR A 290 9.00 -4.60 -1.41
CA TYR A 290 9.90 -5.54 -0.73
C TYR A 290 11.28 -4.93 -0.47
N GLU A 291 11.73 -4.00 -1.33
CA GLU A 291 12.99 -3.28 -1.17
C GLU A 291 13.02 -2.43 0.10
N THR A 292 11.87 -1.93 0.56
CA THR A 292 11.80 -1.12 1.79
C THR A 292 12.32 -1.88 3.01
N VAL A 293 12.22 -3.21 2.96
CA VAL A 293 12.72 -4.10 4.01
C VAL A 293 14.07 -4.75 3.63
N SER A 294 14.21 -5.21 2.38
CA SER A 294 15.38 -5.98 1.95
C SER A 294 16.56 -5.11 1.50
N SER A 295 16.30 -3.92 0.97
CA SER A 295 17.29 -2.97 0.44
C SER A 295 16.86 -1.53 0.73
N PRO A 296 16.84 -1.09 2.00
CA PRO A 296 16.25 0.21 2.40
C PRO A 296 16.84 1.40 1.67
N ARG A 297 18.11 1.32 1.28
CA ARG A 297 18.78 2.38 0.52
C ARG A 297 18.22 2.50 -0.90
N ASP A 298 17.95 1.38 -1.55
CA ASP A 298 17.36 1.35 -2.89
C ASP A 298 15.90 1.81 -2.84
N ALA A 299 15.14 1.38 -1.85
CA ALA A 299 13.77 1.83 -1.63
C ALA A 299 13.70 3.36 -1.39
N LEU A 300 14.63 3.91 -0.60
CA LEU A 300 14.71 5.35 -0.41
C LEU A 300 15.03 6.07 -1.73
N ALA A 301 15.97 5.53 -2.53
CA ALA A 301 16.34 6.12 -3.82
C ALA A 301 15.20 6.03 -4.82
N TRP A 302 14.61 4.85 -5.01
CA TRP A 302 13.71 4.59 -6.13
C TRP A 302 12.25 4.91 -5.84
N LEU A 303 11.86 4.89 -4.56
CA LEU A 303 10.46 4.98 -4.14
C LEU A 303 10.22 6.08 -3.09
N SER A 304 11.28 6.68 -2.56
CA SER A 304 11.23 7.55 -1.37
C SER A 304 10.52 6.89 -0.18
N GLN A 305 10.52 5.54 -0.13
CA GLN A 305 10.06 4.78 1.02
C GLN A 305 11.19 4.55 2.01
N ASN A 306 10.96 4.90 3.27
CA ASN A 306 11.87 4.66 4.38
C ASN A 306 11.09 4.16 5.58
N ILE A 307 11.32 2.91 5.98
CA ILE A 307 10.60 2.30 7.10
C ILE A 307 10.85 3.06 8.42
N ASP A 308 12.07 3.53 8.65
CA ASP A 308 12.43 4.25 9.87
C ASP A 308 11.74 5.62 9.98
N GLU A 309 11.35 6.21 8.85
CA GLU A 309 10.50 7.40 8.81
C GLU A 309 9.02 7.02 9.01
N LEU A 310 8.54 5.99 8.31
CA LEU A 310 7.14 5.58 8.35
C LEU A 310 6.66 5.14 9.74
N ILE A 311 7.52 4.50 10.55
CA ILE A 311 7.16 4.07 11.91
C ILE A 311 6.82 5.24 12.85
N ASN A 312 7.28 6.45 12.54
CA ASN A 312 6.96 7.66 13.30
C ASN A 312 5.53 8.17 13.06
N HIS A 313 4.83 7.64 12.05
CA HIS A 313 3.55 8.15 11.57
C HIS A 313 2.32 7.30 11.96
N LYS A 314 2.45 6.42 12.97
CA LYS A 314 1.35 5.69 13.61
C LYS A 314 0.44 4.90 12.66
N PHE A 315 1.01 4.25 11.65
CA PHE A 315 0.30 3.22 10.91
C PHE A 315 -0.03 2.03 11.82
N ASP A 316 -1.21 1.46 11.66
CA ASP A 316 -1.60 0.26 12.38
C ASP A 316 -0.96 -0.98 11.75
N TYR A 317 -0.80 -1.00 10.40
CA TYR A 317 -0.23 -2.13 9.69
C TYR A 317 0.75 -1.70 8.59
N TYR A 318 1.80 -2.48 8.42
CA TYR A 318 2.81 -2.37 7.38
C TYR A 318 2.65 -3.56 6.42
N ALA A 319 2.05 -3.33 5.26
CA ALA A 319 1.70 -4.35 4.29
C ALA A 319 2.85 -4.58 3.30
N VAL A 320 3.73 -5.54 3.58
CA VAL A 320 4.91 -5.83 2.78
C VAL A 320 4.52 -6.66 1.56
N MET A 321 4.80 -6.16 0.36
CA MET A 321 4.54 -6.86 -0.90
C MET A 321 5.61 -7.96 -1.14
N ALA A 322 5.41 -9.13 -0.51
CA ALA A 322 6.27 -10.30 -0.60
C ALA A 322 5.94 -11.14 -1.86
N TYR A 323 5.97 -10.50 -3.03
CA TYR A 323 5.59 -11.10 -4.31
C TYR A 323 6.76 -11.90 -4.89
N HIS A 324 6.90 -13.14 -4.46
CA HIS A 324 8.08 -13.98 -4.69
C HIS A 324 8.44 -14.18 -6.17
N ARG A 325 7.46 -14.32 -7.08
CA ARG A 325 7.73 -14.43 -8.51
C ARG A 325 8.21 -13.12 -9.12
N GLN A 326 7.62 -12.00 -8.69
CA GLN A 326 8.11 -10.68 -9.07
C GLN A 326 9.54 -10.46 -8.58
N MET A 327 9.81 -10.73 -7.29
CA MET A 327 11.16 -10.64 -6.71
C MET A 327 12.17 -11.51 -7.47
N LYS A 328 11.78 -12.75 -7.81
CA LYS A 328 12.62 -13.66 -8.60
C LYS A 328 13.00 -13.07 -9.97
N ARG A 329 12.02 -12.51 -10.67
CA ARG A 329 12.23 -11.90 -12.00
C ARG A 329 13.12 -10.65 -11.92
N GLU A 330 12.87 -9.77 -10.96
CA GLU A 330 13.58 -8.50 -10.81
C GLU A 330 15.02 -8.70 -10.33
N LEU A 331 15.25 -9.65 -9.42
CA LEU A 331 16.55 -9.90 -8.80
C LEU A 331 17.38 -10.96 -9.54
N GLY A 332 16.75 -11.77 -10.39
CA GLY A 332 17.43 -12.88 -11.09
C GLY A 332 17.90 -13.99 -10.14
N PHE A 333 17.32 -14.12 -8.95
CA PHE A 333 17.72 -15.10 -7.94
C PHE A 333 17.01 -16.44 -8.14
N SER A 334 17.60 -17.53 -7.59
CA SER A 334 16.95 -18.83 -7.52
C SER A 334 15.79 -18.82 -6.50
N ASP A 335 14.82 -19.74 -6.65
CA ASP A 335 13.69 -19.89 -5.73
C ASP A 335 14.16 -20.03 -4.27
N LYS A 336 15.16 -20.88 -4.04
CA LYS A 336 15.75 -21.07 -2.72
C LYS A 336 16.20 -19.73 -2.10
N LYS A 337 16.89 -18.88 -2.89
CA LYS A 337 17.38 -17.59 -2.41
C LYS A 337 16.24 -16.62 -2.15
N ILE A 338 15.18 -16.63 -2.97
CA ILE A 338 13.98 -15.82 -2.74
C ILE A 338 13.29 -16.25 -1.45
N TYR A 339 13.14 -17.55 -1.20
CA TYR A 339 12.51 -18.06 0.02
C TYR A 339 13.31 -17.70 1.29
N GLU A 340 14.64 -17.85 1.24
CA GLU A 340 15.53 -17.40 2.34
C GLU A 340 15.39 -15.88 2.58
N MET A 341 15.28 -15.10 1.51
CA MET A 341 15.09 -13.65 1.59
C MET A 341 13.74 -13.29 2.23
N LEU A 342 12.65 -14.00 1.92
CA LEU A 342 11.34 -13.79 2.56
C LEU A 342 11.42 -14.00 4.08
N SER A 343 12.10 -15.06 4.54
CA SER A 343 12.30 -15.28 5.97
C SER A 343 13.08 -14.15 6.64
N THR A 344 14.20 -13.73 6.02
CA THR A 344 15.01 -12.62 6.54
C THR A 344 14.25 -11.29 6.56
N MET A 345 13.44 -11.02 5.53
CA MET A 345 12.60 -9.83 5.48
C MET A 345 11.56 -9.83 6.60
N THR A 346 10.92 -10.98 6.85
CA THR A 346 9.94 -11.10 7.93
C THR A 346 10.58 -10.83 9.29
N ASP A 347 11.72 -11.45 9.58
CA ASP A 347 12.49 -11.22 10.78
C ASP A 347 12.89 -9.74 10.94
N SER A 348 13.47 -9.15 9.89
CA SER A 348 13.92 -7.75 9.90
C SER A 348 12.81 -6.74 10.11
N ILE A 349 11.60 -6.97 9.58
CA ILE A 349 10.49 -6.04 9.78
C ILE A 349 9.85 -6.24 11.16
N ILE A 350 9.84 -7.48 11.71
CA ILE A 350 9.40 -7.76 13.08
C ILE A 350 10.22 -6.95 14.07
N ASP A 351 11.54 -6.93 13.92
CA ASP A 351 12.45 -6.16 14.80
C ASP A 351 12.11 -4.66 14.81
N LYS A 352 11.58 -4.12 13.73
CA LYS A 352 11.25 -2.69 13.62
C LYS A 352 9.88 -2.34 14.17
N VAL A 353 8.86 -3.15 13.91
CA VAL A 353 7.46 -2.74 14.15
C VAL A 353 6.66 -3.73 15.02
N GLY A 354 7.21 -4.89 15.33
CA GLY A 354 6.53 -5.98 16.06
C GLY A 354 5.61 -6.82 15.17
N THR A 355 5.36 -8.06 15.57
CA THR A 355 4.62 -9.07 14.79
C THR A 355 3.19 -8.65 14.44
N SER A 356 2.47 -8.05 15.39
CA SER A 356 1.06 -7.70 15.24
C SER A 356 0.78 -6.62 14.20
N LYS A 357 1.79 -5.80 13.86
CA LYS A 357 1.65 -4.71 12.88
C LYS A 357 2.07 -5.09 11.47
N ILE A 358 2.56 -6.30 11.25
CA ILE A 358 3.01 -6.72 9.93
C ILE A 358 1.89 -7.43 9.21
N LEU A 359 1.71 -7.12 7.92
CA LEU A 359 0.85 -7.83 7.00
C LEU A 359 1.67 -8.27 5.79
N MET A 360 2.10 -9.54 5.75
CA MET A 360 2.82 -10.08 4.60
C MET A 360 1.86 -10.38 3.46
N LYS A 361 2.02 -9.71 2.33
CA LYS A 361 1.18 -9.90 1.14
C LYS A 361 1.80 -10.94 0.22
N VAL A 362 1.14 -12.08 0.09
CA VAL A 362 1.61 -13.23 -0.71
C VAL A 362 0.88 -13.25 -2.04
N GLN A 363 1.66 -13.32 -3.11
CA GLN A 363 1.16 -13.43 -4.47
C GLN A 363 0.57 -14.82 -4.71
N VAL A 364 -0.68 -14.89 -5.21
CA VAL A 364 -1.36 -16.16 -5.57
C VAL A 364 -1.67 -16.27 -7.07
N MET A 365 -1.37 -15.24 -7.84
CA MET A 365 -1.49 -15.20 -9.30
C MET A 365 -0.19 -14.64 -9.88
N ASP A 366 0.29 -15.24 -10.93
CA ASP A 366 1.44 -14.72 -11.67
C ASP A 366 1.03 -13.45 -12.45
N TRP A 367 1.77 -12.35 -12.26
CA TRP A 367 1.41 -11.06 -12.85
C TRP A 367 1.54 -11.03 -14.37
N ASP A 368 2.44 -11.83 -14.95
CA ASP A 368 2.69 -11.85 -16.39
C ASP A 368 1.73 -12.78 -17.12
N THR A 369 1.63 -14.02 -16.65
CA THR A 369 0.83 -15.06 -17.30
C THR A 369 -0.64 -15.05 -16.90
N LYS A 370 -0.99 -14.35 -15.79
CA LYS A 370 -2.31 -14.36 -15.15
C LYS A 370 -2.76 -15.75 -14.66
N ALA A 371 -1.87 -16.72 -14.67
CA ALA A 371 -2.14 -18.04 -14.16
C ALA A 371 -2.10 -18.06 -12.62
N SER A 372 -2.95 -18.89 -12.03
CA SER A 372 -2.86 -19.19 -10.60
C SER A 372 -1.51 -19.82 -10.27
N ILE A 373 -0.90 -19.41 -9.17
CA ILE A 373 0.34 -19.99 -8.68
C ILE A 373 0.04 -21.36 -8.06
N PRO A 374 0.86 -22.40 -8.33
CA PRO A 374 0.69 -23.71 -7.73
C PRO A 374 0.60 -23.66 -6.20
N GLU A 375 -0.24 -24.48 -5.64
CA GLU A 375 -0.54 -24.50 -4.20
C GLU A 375 0.69 -24.80 -3.35
N ASP A 376 1.49 -25.79 -3.75
CA ASP A 376 2.73 -26.18 -3.09
C ASP A 376 3.77 -25.04 -3.07
N GLU A 377 3.80 -24.21 -4.11
CA GLU A 377 4.63 -23.02 -4.18
C GLU A 377 4.17 -21.97 -3.16
N ILE A 378 2.86 -21.72 -3.06
CA ILE A 378 2.29 -20.75 -2.09
C ILE A 378 2.51 -21.26 -0.66
N GLU A 379 2.34 -22.56 -0.41
CA GLU A 379 2.63 -23.17 0.89
C GLU A 379 4.11 -23.01 1.28
N MET A 380 5.03 -23.21 0.33
CA MET A 380 6.45 -23.02 0.56
C MET A 380 6.76 -21.56 0.90
N VAL A 381 6.23 -20.60 0.13
CA VAL A 381 6.36 -19.15 0.42
C VAL A 381 5.87 -18.82 1.83
N SER A 382 4.66 -19.28 2.17
CA SER A 382 4.05 -19.03 3.48
C SER A 382 4.87 -19.63 4.62
N LYS A 383 5.42 -20.84 4.43
CA LYS A 383 6.30 -21.51 5.39
C LYS A 383 7.58 -20.71 5.64
N PHE A 384 8.18 -20.14 4.59
CA PHE A 384 9.40 -19.33 4.76
C PHE A 384 9.13 -17.98 5.39
N ILE A 385 7.98 -17.36 5.12
CA ILE A 385 7.54 -16.16 5.84
C ILE A 385 7.38 -16.47 7.33
N LYS A 386 6.62 -17.51 7.68
CA LYS A 386 6.40 -17.93 9.08
C LYS A 386 7.69 -18.38 9.79
N LYS A 387 8.71 -18.84 9.06
CA LYS A 387 10.01 -19.15 9.62
C LYS A 387 10.73 -17.89 10.16
N GLY A 388 10.50 -16.72 9.54
CA GLY A 388 11.00 -15.44 10.04
C GLY A 388 10.21 -14.92 11.24
N GLY A 389 9.00 -15.42 11.47
CA GLY A 389 8.14 -15.08 12.59
C GLY A 389 6.65 -15.23 12.27
N ASP A 390 5.85 -15.29 13.33
CA ASP A 390 4.39 -15.36 13.17
C ASP A 390 3.81 -13.96 12.95
N VAL A 391 3.29 -13.73 11.75
CA VAL A 391 2.80 -12.43 11.27
C VAL A 391 1.45 -12.58 10.58
N ASN A 392 0.71 -11.46 10.46
CA ASN A 392 -0.50 -11.44 9.66
C ASN A 392 -0.19 -11.65 8.17
N MET A 393 -1.11 -12.30 7.47
CA MET A 393 -0.94 -12.62 6.04
C MET A 393 -2.12 -12.14 5.21
N SER A 394 -1.83 -11.75 3.96
CA SER A 394 -2.81 -11.43 2.94
C SER A 394 -2.47 -12.10 1.63
N PHE A 395 -3.41 -12.83 1.03
CA PHE A 395 -3.24 -13.41 -0.30
C PHE A 395 -3.77 -12.47 -1.39
N VAL A 396 -2.99 -12.30 -2.47
CA VAL A 396 -3.20 -11.25 -3.50
C VAL A 396 -2.88 -11.76 -4.90
N PRO A 397 -3.74 -11.52 -5.88
CA PRO A 397 -5.16 -11.25 -5.78
C PRO A 397 -5.93 -12.55 -5.60
N VAL A 398 -6.95 -12.55 -4.79
CA VAL A 398 -7.88 -13.67 -4.72
C VAL A 398 -9.01 -13.42 -5.72
N THR A 399 -9.27 -14.42 -6.55
CA THR A 399 -10.31 -14.43 -7.58
C THR A 399 -11.19 -15.67 -7.40
N GLU A 400 -12.23 -15.83 -8.21
CA GLU A 400 -13.07 -17.03 -8.21
C GLU A 400 -12.29 -18.31 -8.51
N ASP A 401 -11.26 -18.21 -9.35
CA ASP A 401 -10.40 -19.33 -9.73
C ASP A 401 -9.38 -19.70 -8.66
N THR A 402 -9.26 -18.90 -7.59
CA THR A 402 -8.34 -19.20 -6.50
C THR A 402 -8.88 -20.35 -5.66
N PRO A 403 -8.16 -21.47 -5.52
CA PRO A 403 -8.61 -22.61 -4.74
C PRO A 403 -8.79 -22.24 -3.25
N LEU A 404 -10.02 -22.13 -2.78
CA LEU A 404 -10.32 -21.81 -1.39
C LEU A 404 -9.80 -22.86 -0.40
N GLY A 405 -9.65 -24.11 -0.86
CA GLY A 405 -9.00 -25.18 -0.08
C GLY A 405 -7.56 -24.83 0.29
N THR A 406 -6.81 -24.21 -0.62
CA THR A 406 -5.45 -23.70 -0.38
C THR A 406 -5.46 -22.63 0.69
N ILE A 407 -6.31 -21.61 0.54
CA ILE A 407 -6.44 -20.51 1.52
C ILE A 407 -6.75 -21.07 2.91
N LYS A 408 -7.69 -22.01 2.98
CA LYS A 408 -8.08 -22.68 4.24
C LYS A 408 -6.89 -23.38 4.92
N ARG A 409 -6.08 -24.13 4.16
CA ARG A 409 -4.90 -24.79 4.73
C ARG A 409 -3.86 -23.81 5.23
N LEU A 410 -3.61 -22.74 4.46
CA LEU A 410 -2.60 -21.74 4.79
C LEU A 410 -2.91 -20.93 6.05
N PHE A 411 -4.19 -20.68 6.31
CA PHE A 411 -4.61 -19.98 7.55
C PHE A 411 -4.77 -20.90 8.76
N ASN A 412 -4.93 -22.21 8.55
CA ASN A 412 -5.10 -23.16 9.67
C ASN A 412 -3.79 -23.89 10.06
N ASN A 413 -2.71 -23.69 9.33
CA ASN A 413 -1.34 -24.16 9.62
C ASN A 413 -0.49 -23.01 10.18
#